data_4dee2a71f9d03986064573379354786e
#
_entry.id   4dee2a71f9d03986064573379354786e
#
_cell.length_a   1.000
_cell.length_b   1.000
_cell.length_c   1.000
_cell.angle_alpha   90.00
_cell.angle_beta   90.00
_cell.angle_gamma   90.00
#
_symmetry.space_group_name_H-M   'P 1'
#
loop_
_entity.id
_entity.type
_entity.pdbx_description
1 polymer ?
#
loop_
_entity_poly.entity_id
_entity_poly.type
_entity_poly.pdbx_seq_one_letter_code
_entity_poly.pdbx_strand_id
1 'polypeptide(L)'
;MEIKHLNFSYKNKEIFADFNAKFIADQLNVIIGGNGAGKTTLLNLIYGFIDRPATAMIAFPSMPNIIYKFQNMSFFDELTVKQVINFFKAMNDHTVTITNAQTRFYNEIIKGLANTKLRSLSGGEYQSVMVYCTSIMERELYLFDEPLSGIDSYIENLILDLIVSLVVEKKKKVIMTLHQLDKLDSMQAHIVFVGNKKCVFQGTYSEMLHIADTDDIDIAFKKMRSGNILLNQE
;
A
#
# COMPACT_ATOMS: atom_id res chain seq x y z
N MET A 1 11.74 7.79 5.09
CA MET A 1 10.55 8.50 5.62
C MET A 1 10.29 7.94 7.02
N GLU A 2 9.95 8.80 7.98
CA GLU A 2 9.74 8.37 9.37
C GLU A 2 8.51 9.02 9.97
N ILE A 3 7.82 8.28 10.84
CA ILE A 3 6.79 8.81 11.72
C ILE A 3 7.33 8.75 13.14
N LYS A 4 7.23 9.85 13.90
CA LYS A 4 7.71 9.94 15.28
C LYS A 4 6.64 10.53 16.18
N HIS A 5 6.42 9.86 17.31
CA HIS A 5 5.53 10.32 18.39
C HIS A 5 4.13 10.71 17.89
N LEU A 6 3.59 9.98 16.89
CA LEU A 6 2.27 10.26 16.35
C LEU A 6 1.19 9.86 17.35
N ASN A 7 0.40 10.85 17.78
CA ASN A 7 -0.82 10.66 18.54
C ASN A 7 -2.00 11.10 17.68
N PHE A 8 -2.99 10.24 17.52
CA PHE A 8 -4.15 10.53 16.70
C PHE A 8 -5.42 9.85 17.20
N SER A 9 -6.52 10.61 17.21
CA SER A 9 -7.85 10.14 17.62
C SER A 9 -8.93 10.64 16.66
N TYR A 10 -9.91 9.77 16.37
CA TYR A 10 -11.20 10.19 15.79
C TYR A 10 -12.18 10.46 16.94
N LYS A 11 -12.57 11.73 17.16
CA LYS A 11 -13.42 12.13 18.29
C LYS A 11 -12.85 11.54 19.61
N ASN A 12 -13.54 10.56 20.17
CA ASN A 12 -13.20 9.92 21.44
C ASN A 12 -12.48 8.56 21.27
N LYS A 13 -12.20 8.12 20.03
CA LYS A 13 -11.53 6.86 19.75
C LYS A 13 -10.07 7.12 19.38
N GLU A 14 -9.16 6.81 20.31
CA GLU A 14 -7.73 6.87 20.07
C GLU A 14 -7.31 5.75 19.10
N ILE A 15 -6.64 6.13 18.00
CA ILE A 15 -6.16 5.23 16.96
C ILE A 15 -4.65 5.00 17.09
N PHE A 16 -3.89 6.06 17.36
CA PHE A 16 -2.45 5.99 17.58
C PHE A 16 -2.08 6.68 18.89
N ALA A 17 -1.18 6.05 19.63
CA ALA A 17 -0.62 6.55 20.89
C ALA A 17 0.90 6.35 20.86
N ASP A 18 1.65 7.44 20.71
CA ASP A 18 3.10 7.43 20.55
C ASP A 18 3.57 6.45 19.45
N PHE A 19 2.93 6.54 18.27
CA PHE A 19 3.24 5.66 17.14
C PHE A 19 4.52 6.11 16.45
N ASN A 20 5.47 5.20 16.33
CA ASN A 20 6.76 5.42 15.69
C ASN A 20 6.98 4.37 14.61
N ALA A 21 7.30 4.78 13.36
CA ALA A 21 7.58 3.86 12.27
C ALA A 21 8.55 4.46 11.26
N LYS A 22 9.36 3.60 10.63
CA LYS A 22 10.28 3.97 9.56
C LYS A 22 9.85 3.28 8.26
N PHE A 23 9.91 4.01 7.15
CA PHE A 23 9.65 3.51 5.80
C PHE A 23 10.91 3.65 4.96
N ILE A 24 11.33 2.56 4.34
CA ILE A 24 12.59 2.46 3.58
C ILE A 24 12.32 2.88 2.13
N ALA A 25 13.13 3.80 1.59
CA ALA A 25 12.85 4.45 0.30
C ALA A 25 12.98 3.51 -0.90
N ASP A 26 13.94 2.58 -0.85
CA ASP A 26 14.32 1.65 -1.93
C ASP A 26 13.80 0.22 -1.71
N GLN A 27 12.84 0.08 -0.82
CA GLN A 27 12.12 -1.17 -0.57
C GLN A 27 10.61 -0.97 -0.67
N LEU A 28 9.89 -2.04 -1.00
CA LEU A 28 8.45 -2.08 -0.83
C LEU A 28 8.14 -2.06 0.67
N ASN A 29 7.35 -1.09 1.13
CA ASN A 29 6.92 -1.05 2.52
C ASN A 29 5.50 -1.60 2.62
N VAL A 30 5.30 -2.57 3.51
CA VAL A 30 4.01 -3.23 3.69
C VAL A 30 3.51 -3.01 5.12
N ILE A 31 2.37 -2.36 5.25
CA ILE A 31 1.69 -2.16 6.52
C ILE A 31 0.74 -3.35 6.74
N ILE A 32 0.97 -4.10 7.82
CA ILE A 32 0.10 -5.18 8.26
C ILE A 32 -0.55 -4.85 9.61
N GLY A 33 -1.61 -5.56 9.95
CA GLY A 33 -2.31 -5.38 11.23
C GLY A 33 -3.75 -5.88 11.14
N GLY A 34 -4.36 -6.12 12.28
CA GLY A 34 -5.76 -6.57 12.36
C GLY A 34 -6.76 -5.56 11.78
N ASN A 35 -8.01 -6.03 11.57
CA ASN A 35 -9.10 -5.13 11.18
C ASN A 35 -9.29 -4.04 12.23
N GLY A 36 -9.41 -2.79 11.78
CA GLY A 36 -9.55 -1.63 12.67
C GLY A 36 -8.27 -1.20 13.40
N ALA A 37 -7.10 -1.78 13.10
CA ALA A 37 -5.83 -1.39 13.69
C ALA A 37 -5.36 0.03 13.31
N GLY A 38 -5.94 0.62 12.26
CA GLY A 38 -5.60 1.96 11.82
C GLY A 38 -4.79 2.03 10.52
N LYS A 39 -4.63 0.92 9.77
CA LYS A 39 -3.85 0.89 8.51
C LYS A 39 -4.29 1.97 7.51
N THR A 40 -5.56 2.00 7.14
CA THR A 40 -6.13 3.04 6.25
C THR A 40 -6.02 4.44 6.85
N THR A 41 -6.18 4.58 8.19
CA THR A 41 -5.98 5.86 8.87
C THR A 41 -4.54 6.34 8.74
N LEU A 42 -3.58 5.42 8.84
CA LEU A 42 -2.16 5.75 8.67
C LEU A 42 -1.86 6.23 7.24
N LEU A 43 -2.40 5.55 6.21
CA LEU A 43 -2.28 6.00 4.83
C LEU A 43 -2.94 7.36 4.60
N ASN A 44 -4.12 7.61 5.19
CA ASN A 44 -4.82 8.90 5.11
C ASN A 44 -4.03 10.05 5.74
N LEU A 45 -3.35 9.79 6.86
CA LEU A 45 -2.44 10.75 7.51
C LEU A 45 -1.19 10.99 6.64
N ILE A 46 -0.59 9.94 6.08
CA ILE A 46 0.59 10.06 5.19
C ILE A 46 0.22 10.87 3.94
N TYR A 47 -0.94 10.61 3.33
CA TYR A 47 -1.42 11.36 2.18
C TYR A 47 -1.73 12.83 2.50
N GLY A 48 -2.17 13.11 3.73
CA GLY A 48 -2.63 14.44 4.15
C GLY A 48 -4.12 14.66 3.92
N PHE A 49 -4.91 13.58 3.77
CA PHE A 49 -6.37 13.64 3.72
C PHE A 49 -6.98 13.98 5.09
N ILE A 50 -6.25 13.64 6.13
CA ILE A 50 -6.51 14.02 7.52
C ILE A 50 -5.34 14.91 7.94
N ASP A 51 -5.63 15.98 8.67
CA ASP A 51 -4.59 16.87 9.19
C ASP A 51 -3.55 16.07 9.99
N ARG A 52 -2.33 16.12 9.49
CA ARG A 52 -1.18 15.44 10.10
C ARG A 52 -0.38 16.41 10.95
N PRO A 53 0.03 16.01 12.15
CA PRO A 53 1.01 16.80 12.90
C PRO A 53 2.32 16.89 12.11
N ALA A 54 2.67 18.08 11.64
CA ALA A 54 3.86 18.27 10.78
C ALA A 54 5.15 17.78 11.45
N THR A 55 5.21 17.83 12.77
CA THR A 55 6.33 17.38 13.58
C THR A 55 6.45 15.86 13.65
N ALA A 56 5.36 15.12 13.38
CA ALA A 56 5.35 13.66 13.43
C ALA A 56 5.74 13.00 12.09
N MET A 57 5.70 13.74 10.97
CA MET A 57 5.92 13.19 9.62
C MET A 57 7.21 13.74 9.02
N ILE A 58 8.27 12.93 9.02
CA ILE A 58 9.61 13.34 8.60
C ILE A 58 9.91 12.78 7.21
N ALA A 59 10.34 13.63 6.29
CA ALA A 59 10.78 13.31 4.92
C ALA A 59 9.70 12.64 4.04
N PHE A 60 8.42 12.85 4.34
CA PHE A 60 7.34 12.50 3.42
C PHE A 60 7.18 13.59 2.35
N PRO A 61 6.92 13.23 1.08
CA PRO A 61 6.60 14.20 0.04
C PRO A 61 5.36 15.02 0.37
N SER A 62 5.21 16.18 -0.25
CA SER A 62 3.98 16.95 -0.22
C SER A 62 2.86 16.24 -1.00
N MET A 63 1.60 16.54 -0.68
CA MET A 63 0.42 15.89 -1.26
C MET A 63 0.43 15.82 -2.80
N PRO A 64 0.81 16.85 -3.58
CA PRO A 64 0.86 16.77 -5.04
C PRO A 64 1.84 15.70 -5.57
N ASN A 65 2.84 15.33 -4.78
CA ASN A 65 3.84 14.32 -5.12
C ASN A 65 3.50 12.91 -4.62
N ILE A 66 2.29 12.73 -4.10
CA ILE A 66 1.77 11.44 -3.62
C ILE A 66 0.59 11.03 -4.49
N ILE A 67 0.54 9.78 -4.90
CA ILE A 67 -0.66 9.16 -5.46
C ILE A 67 -1.19 8.12 -4.50
N TYR A 68 -2.51 8.10 -4.31
CA TYR A 68 -3.15 7.17 -3.37
C TYR A 68 -4.28 6.41 -4.06
N LYS A 69 -4.16 5.09 -4.14
CA LYS A 69 -5.23 4.17 -4.50
C LYS A 69 -5.97 3.76 -3.23
N PHE A 70 -7.11 4.37 -2.99
CA PHE A 70 -8.00 4.07 -1.86
C PHE A 70 -8.62 2.67 -2.00
N GLN A 71 -9.00 2.06 -0.88
CA GLN A 71 -9.68 0.76 -0.87
C GLN A 71 -10.99 0.81 -1.67
N ASN A 72 -11.82 1.81 -1.43
CA ASN A 72 -13.08 2.05 -2.13
C ASN A 72 -12.97 3.34 -2.94
N MET A 73 -12.47 3.24 -4.15
CA MET A 73 -12.39 4.37 -5.07
C MET A 73 -13.59 4.30 -6.01
N SER A 74 -14.46 5.29 -5.98
CA SER A 74 -15.50 5.45 -7.00
C SER A 74 -15.05 6.47 -8.03
N PHE A 75 -15.24 6.15 -9.28
CA PHE A 75 -14.94 7.01 -10.41
C PHE A 75 -16.20 7.19 -11.26
N PHE A 76 -16.14 7.98 -12.31
CA PHE A 76 -17.28 8.18 -13.21
C PHE A 76 -17.66 6.86 -13.89
N ASP A 77 -18.72 6.23 -13.43
CA ASP A 77 -19.18 4.88 -13.81
C ASP A 77 -19.45 4.71 -15.32
N GLU A 78 -19.78 5.80 -16.02
CA GLU A 78 -20.05 5.80 -17.45
C GLU A 78 -18.81 5.81 -18.34
N LEU A 79 -17.63 6.12 -17.78
CA LEU A 79 -16.40 6.12 -18.58
C LEU A 79 -15.96 4.69 -18.87
N THR A 80 -15.40 4.49 -20.07
CA THR A 80 -14.71 3.24 -20.42
C THR A 80 -13.32 3.19 -19.76
N VAL A 81 -12.79 2.00 -19.58
CA VAL A 81 -11.42 1.79 -19.06
C VAL A 81 -10.39 2.60 -19.86
N LYS A 82 -10.51 2.61 -21.20
CA LYS A 82 -9.64 3.41 -22.07
C LYS A 82 -9.71 4.91 -21.77
N GLN A 83 -10.92 5.44 -21.53
CA GLN A 83 -11.10 6.87 -21.19
C GLN A 83 -10.46 7.20 -19.85
N VAL A 84 -10.65 6.33 -18.86
CA VAL A 84 -10.02 6.51 -17.53
C VAL A 84 -8.49 6.46 -17.61
N ILE A 85 -7.93 5.50 -18.33
CA ILE A 85 -6.47 5.43 -18.54
C ILE A 85 -5.95 6.70 -19.22
N ASN A 86 -6.63 7.18 -20.24
CA ASN A 86 -6.24 8.42 -20.93
C ASN A 86 -6.32 9.64 -20.01
N PHE A 87 -7.33 9.68 -19.13
CA PHE A 87 -7.44 10.73 -18.10
C PHE A 87 -6.23 10.70 -17.15
N PHE A 88 -5.87 9.54 -16.60
CA PHE A 88 -4.70 9.41 -15.72
C PHE A 88 -3.39 9.75 -16.47
N LYS A 89 -3.23 9.33 -17.72
CA LYS A 89 -2.07 9.72 -18.54
C LYS A 89 -1.97 11.23 -18.74
N ALA A 90 -3.09 11.90 -18.96
CA ALA A 90 -3.14 13.34 -19.17
C ALA A 90 -2.82 14.16 -17.90
N MET A 91 -2.90 13.53 -16.72
CA MET A 91 -2.52 14.15 -15.43
C MET A 91 -1.01 14.13 -15.15
N ASN A 92 -0.20 13.55 -16.04
CA ASN A 92 1.24 13.62 -15.95
C ASN A 92 1.76 14.82 -16.74
N ASP A 93 2.68 15.56 -16.15
CA ASP A 93 3.28 16.74 -16.78
C ASP A 93 4.28 16.39 -17.90
N HIS A 94 4.74 15.13 -17.93
CA HIS A 94 5.77 14.64 -18.85
C HIS A 94 5.44 13.24 -19.37
N THR A 95 6.15 12.81 -20.42
CA THR A 95 6.10 11.43 -20.90
C THR A 95 6.61 10.47 -19.83
N VAL A 96 5.77 9.53 -19.44
CA VAL A 96 6.06 8.54 -18.39
C VAL A 96 6.71 7.32 -19.01
N THR A 97 7.83 6.89 -18.46
CA THR A 97 8.43 5.59 -18.78
C THR A 97 7.56 4.48 -18.18
N ILE A 98 7.18 3.52 -19.00
CA ILE A 98 6.38 2.35 -18.61
C ILE A 98 7.32 1.17 -18.38
N THR A 99 7.18 0.48 -17.24
CA THR A 99 7.98 -0.70 -16.91
C THR A 99 7.54 -1.94 -17.72
N ASN A 100 8.38 -2.96 -17.74
CA ASN A 100 8.00 -4.24 -18.37
C ASN A 100 6.79 -4.87 -17.68
N ALA A 101 6.72 -4.81 -16.35
CA ALA A 101 5.60 -5.31 -15.57
C ALA A 101 4.30 -4.55 -15.88
N GLN A 102 4.33 -3.22 -16.01
CA GLN A 102 3.18 -2.42 -16.42
C GLN A 102 2.72 -2.78 -17.84
N THR A 103 3.64 -3.00 -18.78
CA THR A 103 3.33 -3.41 -20.15
C THR A 103 2.68 -4.79 -20.19
N ARG A 104 3.24 -5.75 -19.43
CA ARG A 104 2.69 -7.10 -19.30
C ARG A 104 1.28 -7.04 -18.72
N PHE A 105 1.09 -6.35 -17.60
CA PHE A 105 -0.21 -6.20 -16.95
C PHE A 105 -1.26 -5.58 -17.88
N TYR A 106 -0.87 -4.54 -18.64
CA TYR A 106 -1.75 -3.94 -19.62
C TYR A 106 -2.19 -4.95 -20.68
N ASN A 107 -1.26 -5.69 -21.28
CA ASN A 107 -1.56 -6.62 -22.36
C ASN A 107 -2.42 -7.81 -21.91
N GLU A 108 -2.14 -8.35 -20.73
CA GLU A 108 -2.81 -9.55 -20.21
C GLU A 108 -4.18 -9.25 -19.60
N ILE A 109 -4.33 -8.12 -18.90
CA ILE A 109 -5.52 -7.81 -18.12
C ILE A 109 -6.31 -6.64 -18.70
N ILE A 110 -5.66 -5.49 -18.90
CA ILE A 110 -6.36 -4.23 -19.17
C ILE A 110 -6.86 -4.13 -20.60
N LYS A 111 -6.08 -4.60 -21.55
CA LYS A 111 -6.37 -4.48 -23.00
C LYS A 111 -7.73 -5.07 -23.37
N GLY A 112 -8.08 -6.23 -22.80
CA GLY A 112 -9.38 -6.87 -23.02
C GLY A 112 -10.58 -6.07 -22.49
N LEU A 113 -10.34 -5.23 -21.46
CA LEU A 113 -11.35 -4.42 -20.78
C LEU A 113 -11.49 -3.00 -21.36
N ALA A 114 -10.64 -2.60 -22.33
CA ALA A 114 -10.47 -1.21 -22.75
C ALA A 114 -11.77 -0.48 -23.13
N ASN A 115 -12.72 -1.18 -23.76
CA ASN A 115 -14.00 -0.62 -24.20
C ASN A 115 -15.15 -0.86 -23.20
N THR A 116 -14.90 -1.55 -22.09
CA THR A 116 -15.88 -1.82 -21.03
C THR A 116 -16.05 -0.59 -20.16
N LYS A 117 -17.29 -0.25 -19.82
CA LYS A 117 -17.59 0.83 -18.86
C LYS A 117 -17.24 0.39 -17.45
N LEU A 118 -16.75 1.31 -16.60
CA LEU A 118 -16.35 1.01 -15.23
C LEU A 118 -17.46 0.31 -14.44
N ARG A 119 -18.71 0.74 -14.57
CA ARG A 119 -19.88 0.13 -13.90
C ARG A 119 -20.13 -1.35 -14.27
N SER A 120 -19.61 -1.80 -15.40
CA SER A 120 -19.81 -3.16 -15.92
C SER A 120 -18.68 -4.11 -15.54
N LEU A 121 -17.64 -3.60 -14.87
CA LEU A 121 -16.51 -4.39 -14.39
C LEU A 121 -16.91 -5.17 -13.12
N SER A 122 -16.39 -6.37 -12.96
CA SER A 122 -16.38 -7.05 -11.67
C SER A 122 -15.52 -6.28 -10.66
N GLY A 123 -15.68 -6.57 -9.37
CA GLY A 123 -14.86 -5.93 -8.32
C GLY A 123 -13.36 -6.09 -8.54
N GLY A 124 -12.91 -7.31 -8.93
CA GLY A 124 -11.51 -7.59 -9.22
C GLY A 124 -10.98 -6.89 -10.47
N GLU A 125 -11.78 -6.83 -11.55
CA GLU A 125 -11.43 -6.08 -12.76
C GLU A 125 -11.31 -4.58 -12.47
N TYR A 126 -12.28 -4.02 -11.73
CA TYR A 126 -12.24 -2.61 -11.32
C TYR A 126 -10.97 -2.30 -10.49
N GLN A 127 -10.67 -3.17 -9.51
CA GLN A 127 -9.47 -3.07 -8.69
C GLN A 127 -8.20 -3.07 -9.55
N SER A 128 -8.11 -4.01 -10.50
CA SER A 128 -6.99 -4.14 -11.44
C SER A 128 -6.80 -2.88 -12.29
N VAL A 129 -7.89 -2.33 -12.81
CA VAL A 129 -7.87 -1.07 -13.58
C VAL A 129 -7.38 0.08 -12.72
N MET A 130 -7.85 0.21 -11.46
CA MET A 130 -7.45 1.31 -10.58
C MET A 130 -5.98 1.19 -10.14
N VAL A 131 -5.49 -0.02 -9.86
CA VAL A 131 -4.06 -0.24 -9.57
C VAL A 131 -3.19 0.13 -10.77
N TYR A 132 -3.59 -0.30 -11.98
CA TYR A 132 -2.88 0.08 -13.21
C TYR A 132 -2.86 1.60 -13.43
N CYS A 133 -4.01 2.26 -13.33
CA CYS A 133 -4.12 3.72 -13.46
C CYS A 133 -3.25 4.47 -12.45
N THR A 134 -3.23 4.00 -11.19
CA THR A 134 -2.34 4.56 -10.17
C THR A 134 -0.87 4.38 -10.54
N SER A 135 -0.49 3.22 -11.05
CA SER A 135 0.91 2.88 -11.38
C SER A 135 1.50 3.69 -12.52
N ILE A 136 0.66 4.14 -13.48
CA ILE A 136 1.10 4.95 -14.64
C ILE A 136 1.20 6.46 -14.34
N MET A 137 0.84 6.88 -13.14
CA MET A 137 1.10 8.25 -12.67
C MET A 137 2.58 8.42 -12.35
N GLU A 138 3.10 9.64 -12.55
CA GLU A 138 4.47 9.97 -12.18
C GLU A 138 4.48 10.77 -10.89
N ARG A 139 4.72 10.09 -9.76
CA ARG A 139 4.75 10.69 -8.41
C ARG A 139 5.97 10.16 -7.64
N GLU A 140 6.30 10.80 -6.51
CA GLU A 140 7.41 10.36 -5.66
C GLU A 140 7.02 9.20 -4.75
N LEU A 141 5.79 9.22 -4.24
CA LEU A 141 5.26 8.24 -3.29
C LEU A 141 3.94 7.66 -3.79
N TYR A 142 3.85 6.35 -3.76
CA TYR A 142 2.65 5.59 -4.11
C TYR A 142 2.08 4.92 -2.86
N LEU A 143 0.81 5.15 -2.61
CA LEU A 143 0.06 4.52 -1.52
C LEU A 143 -1.00 3.60 -2.12
N PHE A 144 -1.02 2.34 -1.66
CA PHE A 144 -2.03 1.36 -2.07
C PHE A 144 -2.73 0.80 -0.83
N ASP A 145 -4.03 1.03 -0.72
CA ASP A 145 -4.83 0.43 0.36
C ASP A 145 -5.48 -0.86 -0.15
N GLU A 146 -5.03 -1.98 0.39
CA GLU A 146 -5.46 -3.34 0.07
C GLU A 146 -5.53 -3.63 -1.44
N PRO A 147 -4.41 -3.48 -2.20
CA PRO A 147 -4.45 -3.58 -3.66
C PRO A 147 -4.76 -4.99 -4.17
N LEU A 148 -4.66 -6.02 -3.35
CA LEU A 148 -4.88 -7.43 -3.72
C LEU A 148 -6.26 -7.95 -3.29
N SER A 149 -7.08 -7.15 -2.59
CA SER A 149 -8.35 -7.61 -2.04
C SER A 149 -9.37 -7.96 -3.14
N GLY A 150 -9.95 -9.15 -3.05
CA GLY A 150 -11.02 -9.58 -3.95
C GLY A 150 -10.58 -9.97 -5.37
N ILE A 151 -9.32 -10.33 -5.53
CA ILE A 151 -8.67 -10.68 -6.80
C ILE A 151 -8.23 -12.14 -6.75
N ASP A 152 -8.21 -12.82 -7.90
CA ASP A 152 -7.65 -14.17 -7.98
C ASP A 152 -6.11 -14.17 -7.91
N SER A 153 -5.54 -15.29 -7.49
CA SER A 153 -4.10 -15.41 -7.20
C SER A 153 -3.18 -15.14 -8.40
N TYR A 154 -3.66 -15.38 -9.63
CA TYR A 154 -2.88 -15.06 -10.83
C TYR A 154 -2.73 -13.56 -11.03
N ILE A 155 -3.85 -12.84 -10.96
CA ILE A 155 -3.86 -11.37 -11.11
C ILE A 155 -3.18 -10.70 -9.91
N GLU A 156 -3.31 -11.25 -8.69
CA GLU A 156 -2.55 -10.78 -7.52
C GLU A 156 -1.04 -10.74 -7.79
N ASN A 157 -0.47 -11.82 -8.35
CA ASN A 157 0.96 -11.88 -8.66
C ASN A 157 1.36 -10.83 -9.70
N LEU A 158 0.53 -10.61 -10.73
CA LEU A 158 0.77 -9.56 -11.72
C LEU A 158 0.71 -8.15 -11.11
N ILE A 159 -0.18 -7.91 -10.15
CA ILE A 159 -0.26 -6.65 -9.41
C ILE A 159 1.00 -6.46 -8.55
N LEU A 160 1.46 -7.51 -7.88
CA LEU A 160 2.69 -7.45 -7.09
C LEU A 160 3.90 -7.13 -7.95
N ASP A 161 4.07 -7.82 -9.09
CA ASP A 161 5.14 -7.53 -10.06
C ASP A 161 5.09 -6.06 -10.51
N LEU A 162 3.89 -5.56 -10.79
CA LEU A 162 3.68 -4.17 -11.19
C LEU A 162 4.07 -3.21 -10.07
N ILE A 163 3.64 -3.44 -8.82
CA ILE A 163 3.96 -2.58 -7.66
C ILE A 163 5.46 -2.63 -7.35
N VAL A 164 6.07 -3.82 -7.36
CA VAL A 164 7.51 -3.99 -7.14
C VAL A 164 8.32 -3.26 -8.22
N SER A 165 7.86 -3.27 -9.48
CA SER A 165 8.56 -2.56 -10.57
C SER A 165 8.62 -1.04 -10.34
N LEU A 166 7.67 -0.44 -9.62
CA LEU A 166 7.75 0.97 -9.23
C LEU A 166 8.95 1.24 -8.32
N VAL A 167 9.25 0.32 -7.41
CA VAL A 167 10.41 0.43 -6.50
C VAL A 167 11.71 0.13 -7.26
N VAL A 168 11.77 -1.02 -7.94
CA VAL A 168 13.01 -1.55 -8.50
C VAL A 168 13.43 -0.80 -9.76
N GLU A 169 12.51 -0.61 -10.72
CA GLU A 169 12.82 -0.01 -12.01
C GLU A 169 12.68 1.52 -11.98
N LYS A 170 11.60 2.04 -11.35
CA LYS A 170 11.34 3.50 -11.32
C LYS A 170 11.96 4.21 -10.11
N LYS A 171 12.52 3.49 -9.14
CA LYS A 171 13.10 4.05 -7.90
C LYS A 171 12.10 4.93 -7.12
N LYS A 172 10.83 4.52 -7.13
CA LYS A 172 9.76 5.21 -6.42
C LYS A 172 9.59 4.67 -5.00
N LYS A 173 9.11 5.52 -4.11
CA LYS A 173 8.72 5.12 -2.76
C LYS A 173 7.32 4.49 -2.83
N VAL A 174 7.15 3.32 -2.23
CA VAL A 174 5.88 2.60 -2.24
C VAL A 174 5.53 2.13 -0.83
N ILE A 175 4.30 2.40 -0.42
CA ILE A 175 3.71 1.89 0.81
C ILE A 175 2.37 1.26 0.46
N MET A 176 2.15 0.03 0.87
CA MET A 176 0.85 -0.62 0.72
C MET A 176 0.37 -1.27 2.02
N THR A 177 -0.94 -1.42 2.16
CA THR A 177 -1.51 -2.26 3.21
C THR A 177 -1.79 -3.65 2.68
N LEU A 178 -1.67 -4.65 3.55
CA LEU A 178 -1.93 -6.04 3.22
C LEU A 178 -2.73 -6.72 4.33
N HIS A 179 -3.65 -7.60 3.92
CA HIS A 179 -4.40 -8.46 4.82
C HIS A 179 -3.90 -9.91 4.81
N GLN A 180 -3.47 -10.38 3.64
CA GLN A 180 -2.99 -11.74 3.43
C GLN A 180 -1.50 -11.81 3.76
N LEU A 181 -1.13 -12.62 4.77
CA LEU A 181 0.23 -12.70 5.27
C LEU A 181 1.11 -13.68 4.46
N ASP A 182 0.50 -14.65 3.80
CA ASP A 182 1.16 -15.65 2.96
C ASP A 182 1.96 -15.08 1.79
N LYS A 183 1.63 -13.86 1.35
CA LYS A 183 2.35 -13.16 0.29
C LYS A 183 3.63 -12.45 0.76
N LEU A 184 3.80 -12.23 2.07
CA LEU A 184 4.90 -11.44 2.60
C LEU A 184 6.28 -12.04 2.32
N ASP A 185 6.41 -13.36 2.36
CA ASP A 185 7.67 -14.06 2.12
C ASP A 185 8.26 -13.75 0.74
N SER A 186 7.40 -13.77 -0.28
CA SER A 186 7.82 -13.55 -1.68
C SER A 186 8.16 -12.09 -2.02
N MET A 187 7.75 -11.12 -1.19
CA MET A 187 7.85 -9.69 -1.52
C MET A 187 9.19 -9.04 -1.18
N GLN A 188 10.01 -9.65 -0.32
CA GLN A 188 11.24 -9.01 0.22
C GLN A 188 10.98 -7.58 0.74
N ALA A 189 9.84 -7.39 1.41
CA ALA A 189 9.35 -6.10 1.83
C ALA A 189 9.85 -5.71 3.22
N HIS A 190 9.89 -4.41 3.48
CA HIS A 190 9.96 -3.87 4.83
C HIS A 190 8.57 -3.84 5.43
N ILE A 191 8.35 -4.61 6.49
CA ILE A 191 7.07 -4.74 7.17
C ILE A 191 6.97 -3.69 8.27
N VAL A 192 5.80 -3.05 8.38
CA VAL A 192 5.39 -2.19 9.49
C VAL A 192 4.12 -2.77 10.08
N PHE A 193 4.21 -3.37 11.26
CA PHE A 193 3.07 -4.02 11.92
C PHE A 193 2.38 -3.05 12.88
N VAL A 194 1.14 -2.71 12.55
CA VAL A 194 0.27 -1.85 13.36
C VAL A 194 -0.59 -2.68 14.31
N GLY A 195 -0.41 -2.50 15.61
CA GLY A 195 -1.16 -3.17 16.65
C GLY A 195 -1.17 -2.37 17.94
N ASN A 196 -2.20 -2.53 18.76
CA ASN A 196 -2.30 -1.86 20.06
C ASN A 196 -2.01 -0.35 20.01
N LYS A 197 -2.45 0.33 18.95
CA LYS A 197 -2.25 1.77 18.67
C LYS A 197 -0.79 2.18 18.40
N LYS A 198 0.12 1.23 18.28
CA LYS A 198 1.56 1.42 18.08
C LYS A 198 2.06 0.63 16.88
N CYS A 199 3.29 0.92 16.44
CA CYS A 199 4.05 -0.02 15.64
C CYS A 199 4.62 -1.09 16.58
N VAL A 200 4.10 -2.32 16.46
CA VAL A 200 4.52 -3.43 17.31
C VAL A 200 5.70 -4.21 16.75
N PHE A 201 5.97 -4.04 15.45
CA PHE A 201 7.16 -4.58 14.79
C PHE A 201 7.45 -3.78 13.53
N GLN A 202 8.72 -3.65 13.19
CA GLN A 202 9.19 -3.21 11.87
C GLN A 202 10.47 -3.96 11.50
N GLY A 203 10.55 -4.44 10.26
CA GLY A 203 11.66 -5.25 9.76
C GLY A 203 11.26 -6.13 8.59
N THR A 204 12.06 -7.15 8.31
CA THR A 204 11.83 -8.13 7.24
C THR A 204 10.92 -9.27 7.71
N TYR A 205 10.43 -10.07 6.74
CA TYR A 205 9.67 -11.29 7.02
C TYR A 205 10.47 -12.26 7.90
N SER A 206 11.73 -12.52 7.57
CA SER A 206 12.59 -13.43 8.32
C SER A 206 12.85 -12.95 9.76
N GLU A 207 13.05 -11.65 9.96
CA GLU A 207 13.20 -11.07 11.31
C GLU A 207 11.92 -11.24 12.13
N MET A 208 10.75 -11.08 11.49
CA MET A 208 9.47 -11.27 12.16
C MET A 208 9.30 -12.71 12.66
N LEU A 209 9.61 -13.70 11.84
CA LEU A 209 9.55 -15.12 12.21
C LEU A 209 10.56 -15.45 13.33
N HIS A 210 11.80 -14.98 13.18
CA HIS A 210 12.87 -15.18 14.16
C HIS A 210 12.49 -14.62 15.55
N ILE A 211 12.00 -13.38 15.60
CA ILE A 211 11.58 -12.75 16.87
C ILE A 211 10.38 -13.49 17.48
N ALA A 212 9.50 -14.01 16.66
CA ALA A 212 8.34 -14.77 17.12
C ALA A 212 8.67 -16.23 17.48
N ASP A 213 9.90 -16.68 17.25
CA ASP A 213 10.33 -18.06 17.45
C ASP A 213 9.37 -19.07 16.84
N THR A 214 9.18 -18.97 15.51
CA THR A 214 8.27 -19.82 14.70
C THR A 214 8.57 -19.68 13.22
N ASP A 215 8.27 -20.73 12.45
CA ASP A 215 8.32 -20.69 10.98
C ASP A 215 6.94 -20.38 10.35
N ASP A 216 5.91 -20.21 11.18
CA ASP A 216 4.53 -19.95 10.75
C ASP A 216 4.19 -18.47 10.94
N ILE A 217 3.86 -17.79 9.83
CA ILE A 217 3.55 -16.35 9.81
C ILE A 217 2.28 -16.01 10.60
N ASP A 218 1.28 -16.89 10.60
CA ASP A 218 0.04 -16.67 11.35
C ASP A 218 0.26 -16.78 12.86
N ILE A 219 1.16 -17.67 13.27
CA ILE A 219 1.59 -17.78 14.67
C ILE A 219 2.40 -16.55 15.07
N ALA A 220 3.35 -16.11 14.22
CA ALA A 220 4.13 -14.90 14.46
C ALA A 220 3.21 -13.67 14.62
N PHE A 221 2.26 -13.51 13.72
CA PHE A 221 1.28 -12.43 13.75
C PHE A 221 0.45 -12.43 15.04
N LYS A 222 -0.03 -13.60 15.48
CA LYS A 222 -0.81 -13.75 16.71
C LYS A 222 0.02 -13.39 17.95
N LYS A 223 1.26 -13.91 18.03
CA LYS A 223 2.18 -13.63 19.14
C LYS A 223 2.49 -12.14 19.26
N MET A 224 2.81 -11.46 18.14
CA MET A 224 3.08 -10.02 18.13
C MET A 224 1.86 -9.19 18.48
N ARG A 225 0.68 -9.58 17.98
CA ARG A 225 -0.58 -8.89 18.28
C ARG A 225 -0.98 -8.97 19.76
N SER A 226 -0.71 -10.09 20.41
CA SER A 226 -1.04 -10.29 21.83
C SER A 226 -0.11 -9.54 22.80
N GLY A 227 0.98 -8.96 22.30
CA GLY A 227 2.00 -8.30 23.16
C GLY A 227 2.87 -9.28 23.95
N ASN A 228 2.80 -10.59 23.64
CA ASN A 228 3.58 -11.63 24.34
C ASN A 228 5.07 -11.63 23.94
N ILE A 229 5.48 -10.73 23.05
CA ILE A 229 6.87 -10.54 22.66
C ILE A 229 7.27 -9.15 23.14
N LEU A 230 8.08 -9.07 24.18
CA LEU A 230 8.79 -7.85 24.59
C LEU A 230 9.85 -7.57 23.51
N LEU A 231 9.53 -6.67 22.59
CA LEU A 231 10.55 -6.10 21.71
C LEU A 231 11.42 -5.20 22.56
N ASN A 232 12.66 -5.60 22.82
CA ASN A 232 13.69 -4.70 23.35
C ASN A 232 13.87 -3.61 22.28
N GLN A 233 13.26 -2.46 22.50
CA GLN A 233 13.57 -1.24 21.77
C GLN A 233 14.84 -0.66 22.41
N GLU A 234 16.00 -0.99 21.84
CA GLU A 234 17.22 -0.19 21.98
C GLU A 234 17.30 0.87 20.88
#